data_15d7170313f14916175ae05593aa13ba
#
_entry.id   15d7170313f14916175ae05593aa13ba
#
_cell.length_a   1.000
_cell.length_b   1.000
_cell.length_c   1.000
_cell.angle_alpha   90.00
_cell.angle_beta   90.00
_cell.angle_gamma   90.00
#
_symmetry.space_group_name_H-M   'P 1'
#
loop_
_entity.id
_entity.type
_entity.pdbx_description
1 polymer ?
#
loop_
_entity_poly.entity_id
_entity_poly.type
_entity_poly.pdbx_seq_one_letter_code
_entity_poly.pdbx_strand_id
1 'polypeptide(L)'
;MRTIYKKLKEYRKLIKEGFVFTDQVFSYFDTENSKNAFWNVINCEYDTGIEPETRFWNPGDNPKDIIKIDKPHLSSKIIFDLITNQKFGETLARITNSKKIQVWHSQGVWKPSGGGDRGNAGWHRDIQYWPFWEPSGVLTAWIALTDVRQNSGPVRYIVGSNHWEDIDGTDFFNKDVKAQDVIIKQNYKHYKIVDAVIPSGSISIHSSKTYHSSVENNSGSDRVGMVVHFATDMAKRVNISGENSKYLDMLDDHSICPVIYAS
;
A
#
# COMPACT_ATOMS: atom_id res chain seq x y z
N MET A 1 -0.33 -24.24 19.81
CA MET A 1 -0.78 -23.16 20.72
C MET A 1 -0.15 -21.78 20.42
N ARG A 2 1.18 -21.59 20.39
CA ARG A 2 1.82 -20.28 20.11
C ARG A 2 1.40 -19.64 18.78
N THR A 3 1.26 -20.42 17.70
CA THR A 3 0.90 -19.95 16.36
C THR A 3 -0.55 -19.44 16.29
N ILE A 4 -1.49 -20.14 16.92
CA ILE A 4 -2.90 -19.73 17.00
C ILE A 4 -3.04 -18.44 17.81
N TYR A 5 -2.29 -18.32 18.90
CA TYR A 5 -2.31 -17.11 19.73
C TYR A 5 -1.74 -15.88 18.99
N LYS A 6 -0.65 -16.06 18.21
CA LYS A 6 -0.08 -14.98 17.37
C LYS A 6 -1.07 -14.56 16.29
N LYS A 7 -1.70 -15.50 15.58
CA LYS A 7 -2.75 -15.23 14.56
C LYS A 7 -3.89 -14.36 15.12
N LEU A 8 -4.45 -14.76 16.26
CA LEU A 8 -5.55 -14.01 16.88
C LEU A 8 -5.12 -12.62 17.35
N LYS A 9 -3.88 -12.46 17.80
CA LYS A 9 -3.35 -11.17 18.26
C LYS A 9 -3.21 -10.18 17.09
N GLU A 10 -2.63 -10.61 15.94
CA GLU A 10 -2.45 -9.76 14.75
C GLU A 10 -3.80 -9.35 14.15
N TYR A 11 -4.74 -10.29 14.00
CA TYR A 11 -6.09 -10.01 13.54
C TYR A 11 -6.82 -8.99 14.46
N ARG A 12 -6.81 -9.22 15.78
CA ARG A 12 -7.42 -8.30 16.73
C ARG A 12 -6.80 -6.91 16.69
N LYS A 13 -5.48 -6.82 16.49
CA LYS A 13 -4.78 -5.54 16.35
C LYS A 13 -5.24 -4.83 15.07
N LEU A 14 -5.29 -5.52 13.93
CA LEU A 14 -5.77 -4.96 12.66
C LEU A 14 -7.19 -4.41 12.80
N ILE A 15 -8.10 -5.15 13.42
CA ILE A 15 -9.48 -4.69 13.63
C ILE A 15 -9.53 -3.47 14.57
N LYS A 16 -8.79 -3.50 15.68
CA LYS A 16 -8.83 -2.45 16.70
C LYS A 16 -8.12 -1.17 16.30
N GLU A 17 -6.91 -1.32 15.74
CA GLU A 17 -6.00 -0.18 15.46
C GLU A 17 -6.04 0.27 14.00
N GLY A 18 -6.58 -0.57 13.11
CA GLY A 18 -6.66 -0.32 11.66
C GLY A 18 -5.43 -0.76 10.87
N PHE A 19 -4.34 -1.15 11.53
CA PHE A 19 -3.12 -1.60 10.87
C PHE A 19 -2.30 -2.59 11.72
N VAL A 20 -1.38 -3.29 11.05
CA VAL A 20 -0.42 -4.22 11.70
C VAL A 20 0.86 -4.29 10.88
N PHE A 21 1.98 -4.53 11.57
CA PHE A 21 3.30 -4.78 10.94
C PHE A 21 3.67 -6.24 11.10
N THR A 22 4.34 -6.80 10.09
CA THR A 22 4.84 -8.18 10.13
C THR A 22 6.33 -8.21 10.49
N ASP A 23 6.80 -9.38 10.92
CA ASP A 23 8.21 -9.74 10.77
C ASP A 23 8.55 -9.85 9.28
N GLN A 24 9.82 -10.04 8.93
CA GLN A 24 10.28 -10.18 7.56
C GLN A 24 9.61 -11.37 6.84
N VAL A 25 8.92 -11.10 5.75
CA VAL A 25 8.24 -12.09 4.90
C VAL A 25 9.10 -12.45 3.70
N PHE A 26 9.73 -11.44 3.08
CA PHE A 26 10.61 -11.59 1.92
C PHE A 26 12.08 -11.54 2.33
N SER A 27 12.93 -12.27 1.62
CA SER A 27 14.38 -12.21 1.82
C SER A 27 14.95 -10.89 1.29
N TYR A 28 16.19 -10.57 1.68
CA TYR A 28 16.92 -9.44 1.11
C TYR A 28 17.09 -9.59 -0.42
N PHE A 29 17.31 -10.81 -0.90
CA PHE A 29 17.43 -11.08 -2.33
C PHE A 29 16.13 -10.76 -3.08
N ASP A 30 14.97 -11.15 -2.56
CA ASP A 30 13.66 -10.86 -3.17
C ASP A 30 13.43 -9.35 -3.23
N THR A 31 13.75 -8.61 -2.17
CA THR A 31 13.53 -7.16 -2.12
C THR A 31 14.47 -6.39 -3.03
N GLU A 32 15.76 -6.77 -3.12
CA GLU A 32 16.71 -6.13 -4.02
C GLU A 32 16.36 -6.38 -5.49
N ASN A 33 15.99 -7.62 -5.83
CA ASN A 33 15.56 -7.94 -7.20
C ASN A 33 14.31 -7.14 -7.59
N SER A 34 13.33 -7.07 -6.68
CA SER A 34 12.09 -6.33 -6.93
C SER A 34 12.32 -4.82 -7.01
N LYS A 35 13.23 -4.27 -6.22
CA LYS A 35 13.64 -2.87 -6.30
C LYS A 35 14.30 -2.57 -7.64
N ASN A 36 15.20 -3.42 -8.11
CA ASN A 36 15.86 -3.27 -9.40
C ASN A 36 14.87 -3.43 -10.55
N ALA A 37 13.95 -4.39 -10.48
CA ALA A 37 12.88 -4.54 -11.45
C ALA A 37 11.96 -3.33 -11.50
N PHE A 38 11.66 -2.72 -10.34
CA PHE A 38 10.89 -1.47 -10.31
C PHE A 38 11.68 -0.30 -10.90
N TRP A 39 12.99 -0.24 -10.70
CA TRP A 39 13.85 0.74 -11.36
C TRP A 39 13.80 0.62 -12.88
N ASN A 40 13.82 -0.59 -13.43
CA ASN A 40 13.64 -0.83 -14.86
C ASN A 40 12.29 -0.30 -15.36
N VAL A 41 11.20 -0.60 -14.63
CA VAL A 41 9.87 -0.06 -14.97
C VAL A 41 9.83 1.47 -14.92
N ILE A 42 10.53 2.11 -13.96
CA ILE A 42 10.66 3.58 -13.89
C ILE A 42 11.33 4.10 -15.18
N ASN A 43 12.32 3.41 -15.71
CA ASN A 43 13.05 3.76 -16.93
C ASN A 43 12.39 3.26 -18.24
N CYS A 44 11.14 2.83 -18.19
CA CYS A 44 10.37 2.32 -19.32
C CYS A 44 10.93 1.02 -19.91
N GLU A 45 11.61 0.19 -19.10
CA GLU A 45 12.09 -1.13 -19.47
C GLU A 45 11.12 -2.18 -18.91
N TYR A 46 10.37 -2.86 -19.80
CA TYR A 46 9.32 -3.80 -19.43
C TYR A 46 9.64 -5.20 -19.94
N ASP A 47 9.97 -6.13 -19.04
CA ASP A 47 10.30 -7.51 -19.39
C ASP A 47 9.11 -8.35 -19.89
N THR A 48 7.89 -7.85 -19.66
CA THR A 48 6.64 -8.40 -20.21
C THR A 48 6.24 -7.80 -21.54
N GLY A 49 6.82 -6.68 -21.94
CA GLY A 49 6.39 -5.87 -23.09
C GLY A 49 5.10 -5.06 -22.84
N ILE A 50 4.56 -5.06 -21.61
CA ILE A 50 3.33 -4.37 -21.24
C ILE A 50 3.69 -3.11 -20.44
N GLU A 51 3.18 -1.95 -20.86
CA GLU A 51 3.30 -0.71 -20.11
C GLU A 51 2.45 -0.75 -18.81
N PRO A 52 2.87 -0.04 -17.75
CA PRO A 52 2.05 0.09 -16.55
C PRO A 52 0.78 0.90 -16.82
N GLU A 53 -0.26 0.70 -16.02
CA GLU A 53 -1.58 1.34 -16.23
C GLU A 53 -1.49 2.87 -16.19
N THR A 54 -0.78 3.43 -15.20
CA THR A 54 -0.62 4.87 -15.04
C THR A 54 0.75 5.19 -14.46
N ARG A 55 1.37 6.23 -15.01
CA ARG A 55 2.61 6.80 -14.51
C ARG A 55 2.35 8.20 -13.98
N PHE A 56 2.63 8.44 -12.71
CA PHE A 56 2.57 9.78 -12.08
C PHE A 56 3.93 10.48 -12.09
N TRP A 57 4.93 9.85 -12.64
CA TRP A 57 6.27 10.37 -12.87
C TRP A 57 6.85 9.70 -14.14
N ASN A 58 7.51 10.48 -14.98
CA ASN A 58 8.12 10.01 -16.23
C ASN A 58 9.61 10.37 -16.26
N PRO A 59 10.44 9.63 -17.02
CA PRO A 59 11.82 10.02 -17.27
C PRO A 59 11.89 11.45 -17.80
N GLY A 60 12.69 12.30 -17.11
CA GLY A 60 12.78 13.73 -17.38
C GLY A 60 12.03 14.63 -16.40
N ASP A 61 11.09 14.10 -15.62
CA ASP A 61 10.48 14.83 -14.51
C ASP A 61 11.49 15.07 -13.37
N ASN A 62 11.14 15.91 -12.41
CA ASN A 62 12.04 16.23 -11.31
C ASN A 62 12.42 14.95 -10.51
N PRO A 63 13.71 14.59 -10.42
CA PRO A 63 14.17 13.37 -9.76
C PRO A 63 14.00 13.41 -8.23
N LYS A 64 13.57 14.54 -7.67
CA LYS A 64 13.25 14.70 -6.23
C LYS A 64 11.78 14.56 -5.92
N ASP A 65 10.93 14.39 -6.92
CA ASP A 65 9.52 14.11 -6.73
C ASP A 65 9.32 12.64 -6.33
N ILE A 66 8.22 12.35 -5.65
CA ILE A 66 7.82 10.98 -5.40
C ILE A 66 7.46 10.31 -6.73
N ILE A 67 8.07 9.17 -7.01
CA ILE A 67 7.75 8.35 -8.16
C ILE A 67 6.66 7.37 -7.75
N LYS A 68 5.53 7.43 -8.44
CA LYS A 68 4.40 6.50 -8.27
C LYS A 68 4.01 5.95 -9.64
N ILE A 69 3.93 4.63 -9.75
CA ILE A 69 3.53 3.91 -10.97
C ILE A 69 2.50 2.86 -10.58
N ASP A 70 1.37 2.87 -11.26
CA ASP A 70 0.27 1.93 -11.01
C ASP A 70 0.42 0.65 -11.85
N LYS A 71 0.09 -0.47 -11.25
CA LYS A 71 0.17 -1.84 -11.80
C LYS A 71 1.53 -2.21 -12.42
N PRO A 72 2.68 -1.92 -11.78
CA PRO A 72 3.99 -2.32 -12.29
C PRO A 72 4.15 -3.85 -12.37
N HIS A 73 3.30 -4.62 -11.71
CA HIS A 73 3.28 -6.07 -11.79
C HIS A 73 2.87 -6.60 -13.17
N LEU A 74 2.17 -5.81 -13.98
CA LEU A 74 1.88 -6.16 -15.38
C LEU A 74 3.10 -5.94 -16.29
N SER A 75 4.01 -5.05 -15.89
CA SER A 75 5.19 -4.64 -16.65
C SER A 75 6.44 -5.44 -16.31
N SER A 76 6.44 -6.16 -15.16
CA SER A 76 7.59 -6.94 -14.70
C SER A 76 7.19 -8.26 -14.07
N LYS A 77 7.75 -9.36 -14.58
CA LYS A 77 7.59 -10.71 -14.04
C LYS A 77 8.09 -10.82 -12.61
N ILE A 78 9.21 -10.17 -12.28
CA ILE A 78 9.79 -10.18 -10.93
C ILE A 78 8.83 -9.51 -9.94
N ILE A 79 8.19 -8.40 -10.33
CA ILE A 79 7.20 -7.73 -9.48
C ILE A 79 5.92 -8.58 -9.39
N PHE A 80 5.51 -9.23 -10.48
CA PHE A 80 4.39 -10.17 -10.45
C PHE A 80 4.66 -11.33 -9.48
N ASP A 81 5.84 -11.94 -9.56
CA ASP A 81 6.24 -13.05 -8.67
C ASP A 81 6.33 -12.59 -7.20
N LEU A 82 6.75 -11.35 -6.93
CA LEU A 82 6.73 -10.79 -5.58
C LEU A 82 5.31 -10.75 -5.00
N ILE A 83 4.36 -10.17 -5.75
CA ILE A 83 2.99 -9.98 -5.25
C ILE A 83 2.14 -11.26 -5.27
N THR A 84 2.56 -12.29 -6.02
CA THR A 84 1.90 -13.61 -6.06
C THR A 84 2.61 -14.65 -5.21
N ASN A 85 3.65 -14.26 -4.46
CA ASN A 85 4.42 -15.15 -3.61
C ASN A 85 3.50 -15.88 -2.60
N GLN A 86 3.62 -17.19 -2.51
CA GLN A 86 2.78 -18.04 -1.65
C GLN A 86 2.83 -17.58 -0.17
N LYS A 87 4.03 -17.36 0.37
CA LYS A 87 4.20 -16.91 1.78
C LYS A 87 3.57 -15.56 2.04
N PHE A 88 3.54 -14.68 1.04
CA PHE A 88 2.85 -13.40 1.10
C PHE A 88 1.33 -13.61 1.20
N GLY A 89 0.74 -14.40 0.29
CA GLY A 89 -0.68 -14.74 0.31
C GLY A 89 -1.12 -15.38 1.63
N GLU A 90 -0.38 -16.38 2.11
CA GLU A 90 -0.61 -17.05 3.41
C GLU A 90 -0.53 -16.07 4.59
N THR A 91 0.42 -15.10 4.53
CA THR A 91 0.57 -14.08 5.57
C THR A 91 -0.62 -13.13 5.61
N LEU A 92 -1.11 -12.66 4.46
CA LEU A 92 -2.29 -11.82 4.38
C LEU A 92 -3.54 -12.56 4.87
N ALA A 93 -3.77 -13.80 4.39
CA ALA A 93 -4.90 -14.63 4.80
C ALA A 93 -4.90 -14.91 6.32
N ARG A 94 -3.73 -15.17 6.89
CA ARG A 94 -3.56 -15.39 8.32
C ARG A 94 -3.89 -14.13 9.14
N ILE A 95 -3.41 -12.97 8.71
CA ILE A 95 -3.60 -11.71 9.44
C ILE A 95 -5.03 -11.20 9.32
N THR A 96 -5.65 -11.35 8.17
CA THR A 96 -7.04 -10.93 7.93
C THR A 96 -8.07 -11.98 8.36
N ASN A 97 -7.60 -13.19 8.75
CA ASN A 97 -8.44 -14.36 9.05
C ASN A 97 -9.38 -14.72 7.88
N SER A 98 -8.87 -14.65 6.65
CA SER A 98 -9.64 -14.80 5.41
C SER A 98 -9.33 -16.13 4.73
N LYS A 99 -10.28 -16.62 3.95
CA LYS A 99 -10.18 -17.86 3.15
C LYS A 99 -9.71 -17.60 1.72
N LYS A 100 -9.82 -16.37 1.24
CA LYS A 100 -9.39 -15.94 -0.09
C LYS A 100 -8.68 -14.59 -0.02
N ILE A 101 -7.59 -14.45 -0.78
CA ILE A 101 -6.92 -13.18 -1.02
C ILE A 101 -6.78 -12.99 -2.52
N GLN A 102 -7.32 -11.91 -3.03
CA GLN A 102 -7.20 -11.50 -4.42
C GLN A 102 -6.57 -10.12 -4.52
N VAL A 103 -5.46 -10.01 -5.22
CA VAL A 103 -4.87 -8.71 -5.57
C VAL A 103 -5.70 -8.10 -6.69
N TRP A 104 -6.09 -6.84 -6.55
CA TRP A 104 -6.84 -6.14 -7.59
C TRP A 104 -6.12 -4.90 -8.12
N HIS A 105 -5.11 -4.41 -7.40
CA HIS A 105 -4.27 -3.30 -7.84
C HIS A 105 -2.91 -3.35 -7.14
N SER A 106 -1.89 -2.79 -7.78
CA SER A 106 -0.59 -2.56 -7.14
C SER A 106 0.00 -1.22 -7.54
N GLN A 107 0.92 -0.72 -6.73
CA GLN A 107 1.64 0.52 -7.01
C GLN A 107 3.10 0.36 -6.60
N GLY A 108 4.02 0.78 -7.46
CA GLY A 108 5.40 1.00 -7.07
C GLY A 108 5.56 2.43 -6.56
N VAL A 109 6.22 2.60 -5.42
CA VAL A 109 6.49 3.91 -4.82
C VAL A 109 7.97 4.04 -4.52
N TRP A 110 8.62 5.03 -5.15
CA TRP A 110 10.00 5.41 -4.90
C TRP A 110 10.03 6.83 -4.35
N LYS A 111 10.51 7.00 -3.14
CA LYS A 111 10.60 8.29 -2.46
C LYS A 111 12.06 8.69 -2.33
N PRO A 112 12.57 9.57 -3.20
CA PRO A 112 13.94 10.07 -3.16
C PRO A 112 14.21 10.82 -1.85
N SER A 113 15.46 10.76 -1.37
CA SER A 113 15.89 11.56 -0.24
C SER A 113 16.11 13.03 -0.66
N GLY A 114 15.72 13.95 0.23
CA GLY A 114 15.91 15.40 0.05
C GLY A 114 14.94 16.04 -0.94
N GLY A 115 13.77 15.43 -1.18
CA GLY A 115 12.70 15.98 -2.03
C GLY A 115 11.85 17.06 -1.34
N GLY A 116 11.95 17.20 -0.02
CA GLY A 116 11.08 18.08 0.77
C GLY A 116 9.62 17.68 0.60
N ASP A 117 8.71 18.67 0.63
CA ASP A 117 7.27 18.44 0.54
C ASP A 117 6.82 17.72 -0.74
N ARG A 118 7.63 17.75 -1.81
CA ARG A 118 7.35 16.99 -3.04
C ARG A 118 7.29 15.47 -2.82
N GLY A 119 7.97 14.98 -1.78
CA GLY A 119 7.92 13.59 -1.35
C GLY A 119 6.72 13.24 -0.48
N ASN A 120 5.87 14.19 -0.10
CA ASN A 120 4.74 13.95 0.78
C ASN A 120 3.61 13.20 0.08
N ALA A 121 2.90 12.37 0.86
CA ALA A 121 1.56 11.89 0.56
C ALA A 121 0.64 12.38 1.69
N GLY A 122 -0.42 13.09 1.34
CA GLY A 122 -1.33 13.69 2.30
C GLY A 122 -2.10 12.66 3.12
N TRP A 123 -2.74 13.09 4.19
CA TRP A 123 -3.64 12.24 4.96
C TRP A 123 -4.84 11.83 4.12
N HIS A 124 -5.08 10.54 4.02
CA HIS A 124 -6.18 9.98 3.25
C HIS A 124 -6.56 8.61 3.78
N ARG A 125 -7.69 8.12 3.28
CA ARG A 125 -8.13 6.73 3.39
C ARG A 125 -8.20 6.17 1.98
N ASP A 126 -7.73 4.97 1.77
CA ASP A 126 -7.73 4.34 0.44
C ASP A 126 -9.14 4.25 -0.16
N ILE A 127 -10.14 3.95 0.67
CA ILE A 127 -11.54 3.80 0.23
C ILE A 127 -12.11 5.06 -0.43
N GLN A 128 -11.53 6.25 -0.20
CA GLN A 128 -11.94 7.49 -0.86
C GLN A 128 -11.77 7.42 -2.39
N TYR A 129 -10.86 6.55 -2.86
CA TYR A 129 -10.52 6.37 -4.28
C TYR A 129 -11.10 5.10 -4.89
N TRP A 130 -11.82 4.27 -4.09
CA TRP A 130 -12.32 2.96 -4.51
C TRP A 130 -13.85 2.86 -4.48
N PRO A 131 -14.58 3.65 -5.29
CA PRO A 131 -16.04 3.71 -5.26
C PRO A 131 -16.72 2.40 -5.65
N PHE A 132 -15.98 1.45 -6.22
CA PHE A 132 -16.43 0.11 -6.63
C PHE A 132 -16.29 -0.95 -5.54
N TRP A 133 -15.82 -0.58 -4.34
CA TRP A 133 -15.76 -1.46 -3.17
C TRP A 133 -16.59 -0.93 -2.00
N GLU A 134 -17.30 -1.83 -1.29
CA GLU A 134 -17.66 -1.55 0.08
C GLU A 134 -16.39 -1.49 0.96
N PRO A 135 -16.36 -0.67 2.04
CA PRO A 135 -15.15 -0.50 2.83
C PRO A 135 -14.66 -1.76 3.55
N SER A 136 -15.52 -2.75 3.71
CA SER A 136 -15.22 -3.99 4.43
C SER A 136 -14.51 -4.99 3.54
N GLY A 137 -13.50 -5.69 4.07
CA GLY A 137 -12.81 -6.77 3.39
C GLY A 137 -11.81 -6.34 2.32
N VAL A 138 -11.61 -5.03 2.11
CA VAL A 138 -10.57 -4.49 1.23
C VAL A 138 -9.49 -3.78 2.05
N LEU A 139 -8.24 -4.10 1.75
CA LEU A 139 -7.08 -3.67 2.53
C LEU A 139 -5.89 -3.38 1.60
N THR A 140 -4.89 -2.75 2.19
CA THR A 140 -3.60 -2.49 1.56
C THR A 140 -2.47 -3.15 2.33
N ALA A 141 -1.58 -3.81 1.61
CA ALA A 141 -0.27 -4.28 2.09
C ALA A 141 0.83 -3.41 1.44
N TRP A 142 1.65 -2.78 2.26
CA TRP A 142 2.82 -2.04 1.82
C TRP A 142 4.07 -2.86 2.13
N ILE A 143 4.77 -3.34 1.11
CA ILE A 143 5.98 -4.16 1.21
C ILE A 143 7.20 -3.23 1.19
N ALA A 144 8.03 -3.29 2.22
CA ALA A 144 9.29 -2.55 2.28
C ALA A 144 10.33 -3.21 1.37
N LEU A 145 10.75 -2.55 0.29
CA LEU A 145 11.85 -2.99 -0.57
C LEU A 145 13.21 -2.44 -0.09
N THR A 146 13.20 -1.45 0.79
CA THR A 146 14.37 -0.91 1.50
C THR A 146 14.04 -0.82 2.99
N ASP A 147 15.05 -0.71 3.83
CA ASP A 147 14.83 -0.41 5.25
C ASP A 147 14.09 0.91 5.42
N VAL A 148 13.01 0.89 6.18
CA VAL A 148 12.25 2.08 6.52
C VAL A 148 12.65 2.57 7.90
N ARG A 149 13.30 3.72 7.94
CA ARG A 149 13.77 4.40 9.16
C ARG A 149 12.85 5.56 9.52
N GLN A 150 12.96 6.06 10.74
CA GLN A 150 12.14 7.17 11.23
C GLN A 150 12.21 8.43 10.34
N ASN A 151 13.37 8.70 9.76
CA ASN A 151 13.62 9.87 8.90
C ASN A 151 13.55 9.58 7.39
N SER A 152 13.15 8.36 6.98
CA SER A 152 13.01 8.01 5.55
C SER A 152 11.60 8.27 4.98
N GLY A 153 10.78 9.03 5.70
CA GLY A 153 9.39 9.29 5.33
C GLY A 153 8.51 8.04 5.39
N PRO A 154 8.46 7.33 6.53
CA PRO A 154 7.63 6.14 6.70
C PRO A 154 6.15 6.43 6.43
N VAL A 155 5.39 5.39 6.12
CA VAL A 155 3.93 5.49 6.18
C VAL A 155 3.53 5.66 7.64
N ARG A 156 2.65 6.65 7.89
CA ARG A 156 2.16 7.03 9.22
C ARG A 156 0.70 6.67 9.32
N TYR A 157 0.30 6.05 10.41
CA TYR A 157 -1.06 5.60 10.65
C TYR A 157 -1.64 6.27 11.89
N ILE A 158 -2.91 6.72 11.82
CA ILE A 158 -3.65 7.14 12.99
C ILE A 158 -4.31 5.90 13.60
N VAL A 159 -3.94 5.59 14.85
CA VAL A 159 -4.44 4.41 15.58
C VAL A 159 -5.95 4.48 15.78
N GLY A 160 -6.67 3.45 15.31
CA GLY A 160 -8.11 3.33 15.47
C GLY A 160 -8.94 4.20 14.51
N SER A 161 -8.31 4.92 13.59
CA SER A 161 -9.02 5.80 12.65
C SER A 161 -9.86 5.04 11.62
N ASN A 162 -9.70 3.73 11.50
CA ASN A 162 -10.59 2.89 10.70
C ASN A 162 -12.04 2.85 11.23
N HIS A 163 -12.26 3.35 12.44
CA HIS A 163 -13.58 3.50 13.08
C HIS A 163 -14.13 4.93 13.00
N TRP A 164 -13.37 5.86 12.42
CA TRP A 164 -13.78 7.25 12.32
C TRP A 164 -14.71 7.49 11.15
N GLU A 165 -15.51 8.56 11.24
CA GLU A 165 -16.22 9.11 10.09
C GLU A 165 -15.25 9.78 9.10
N ASP A 166 -15.75 10.08 7.92
CA ASP A 166 -14.99 10.77 6.89
C ASP A 166 -14.65 12.20 7.33
N ILE A 167 -13.44 12.64 7.01
CA ILE A 167 -12.96 14.00 7.30
C ILE A 167 -12.75 14.70 5.97
N ASP A 168 -13.57 15.71 5.71
CA ASP A 168 -13.44 16.56 4.53
C ASP A 168 -12.10 17.32 4.54
N GLY A 169 -11.51 17.51 3.35
CA GLY A 169 -10.24 18.22 3.20
C GLY A 169 -8.99 17.36 3.40
N THR A 170 -9.16 16.03 3.57
CA THR A 170 -8.05 15.06 3.52
C THR A 170 -7.91 14.51 2.10
N ASP A 171 -6.68 14.49 1.57
CA ASP A 171 -6.40 14.03 0.20
C ASP A 171 -4.94 13.60 0.05
N PHE A 172 -4.72 12.44 -0.61
CA PHE A 172 -3.39 11.92 -0.95
C PHE A 172 -2.54 12.91 -1.75
N PHE A 173 -3.14 13.59 -2.72
CA PHE A 173 -2.42 14.49 -3.63
C PHE A 173 -2.10 15.85 -3.02
N ASN A 174 -2.73 16.21 -1.91
CA ASN A 174 -2.40 17.42 -1.17
C ASN A 174 -1.08 17.22 -0.39
N LYS A 175 -0.03 17.94 -0.80
CA LYS A 175 1.31 17.84 -0.21
C LYS A 175 1.47 18.57 1.12
N ASP A 176 0.53 19.45 1.48
CA ASP A 176 0.53 20.17 2.75
C ASP A 176 -0.06 19.30 3.88
N VAL A 177 0.75 18.34 4.33
CA VAL A 177 0.37 17.42 5.43
C VAL A 177 0.12 18.21 6.72
N LYS A 178 0.80 19.35 6.94
CA LYS A 178 0.62 20.17 8.15
C LYS A 178 -0.76 20.82 8.19
N ALA A 179 -1.24 21.34 7.06
CA ALA A 179 -2.61 21.87 6.97
C ALA A 179 -3.64 20.76 7.24
N GLN A 180 -3.44 19.57 6.71
CA GLN A 180 -4.32 18.44 6.97
C GLN A 180 -4.25 17.95 8.43
N ASP A 181 -3.09 18.03 9.10
CA ASP A 181 -2.98 17.76 10.55
C ASP A 181 -3.90 18.69 11.37
N VAL A 182 -4.04 19.96 10.97
CA VAL A 182 -4.96 20.91 11.62
C VAL A 182 -6.41 20.45 11.43
N ILE A 183 -6.80 20.09 10.20
CA ILE A 183 -8.15 19.60 9.89
C ILE A 183 -8.47 18.36 10.72
N ILE A 184 -7.57 17.38 10.78
CA ILE A 184 -7.76 16.16 11.59
C ILE A 184 -7.95 16.51 13.07
N LYS A 185 -7.13 17.42 13.62
CA LYS A 185 -7.23 17.85 15.02
C LYS A 185 -8.53 18.59 15.35
N GLN A 186 -9.13 19.29 14.39
CA GLN A 186 -10.43 19.93 14.55
C GLN A 186 -11.56 18.90 14.71
N ASN A 187 -11.47 17.76 14.00
CA ASN A 187 -12.46 16.68 14.06
C ASN A 187 -12.20 15.72 15.23
N TYR A 188 -10.95 15.40 15.50
CA TYR A 188 -10.54 14.46 16.55
C TYR A 188 -9.40 15.05 17.38
N LYS A 189 -9.69 15.49 18.61
CA LYS A 189 -8.73 16.20 19.48
C LYS A 189 -7.58 15.34 19.97
N HIS A 190 -7.83 14.05 20.17
CA HIS A 190 -6.87 13.11 20.77
C HIS A 190 -6.72 11.87 19.91
N TYR A 191 -5.55 11.67 19.37
CA TYR A 191 -5.19 10.47 18.61
C TYR A 191 -3.68 10.20 18.70
N LYS A 192 -3.31 8.95 18.40
CA LYS A 192 -1.93 8.53 18.34
C LYS A 192 -1.54 8.23 16.89
N ILE A 193 -0.38 8.71 16.47
CA ILE A 193 0.23 8.36 15.20
C ILE A 193 1.32 7.31 15.45
N VAL A 194 1.40 6.32 14.57
CA VAL A 194 2.44 5.29 14.55
C VAL A 194 3.06 5.22 13.17
N ASP A 195 4.38 5.36 13.13
CA ASP A 195 5.16 5.28 11.91
C ASP A 195 5.54 3.82 11.60
N ALA A 196 5.42 3.40 10.33
CA ALA A 196 5.85 2.09 9.88
C ALA A 196 7.38 2.02 9.71
N VAL A 197 8.09 2.03 10.81
CA VAL A 197 9.54 1.81 10.85
C VAL A 197 9.77 0.30 10.85
N ILE A 198 10.07 -0.25 9.68
CA ILE A 198 10.17 -1.70 9.46
C ILE A 198 11.37 -2.01 8.55
N PRO A 199 12.05 -3.15 8.76
CA PRO A 199 13.14 -3.56 7.88
C PRO A 199 12.64 -3.99 6.50
N SER A 200 13.55 -3.99 5.53
CA SER A 200 13.32 -4.54 4.19
C SER A 200 12.76 -5.96 4.27
N GLY A 201 11.80 -6.27 3.43
CA GLY A 201 11.08 -7.55 3.39
C GLY A 201 9.94 -7.70 4.40
N SER A 202 9.75 -6.72 5.30
CA SER A 202 8.57 -6.65 6.17
C SER A 202 7.40 -5.94 5.47
N ILE A 203 6.21 -6.10 6.02
CA ILE A 203 4.97 -5.57 5.44
C ILE A 203 4.22 -4.77 6.51
N SER A 204 3.68 -3.62 6.13
CA SER A 204 2.61 -2.98 6.88
C SER A 204 1.28 -3.22 6.18
N ILE A 205 0.27 -3.68 6.92
CA ILE A 205 -1.07 -3.98 6.40
C ILE A 205 -2.05 -3.04 7.08
N HIS A 206 -2.94 -2.40 6.31
CA HIS A 206 -3.95 -1.53 6.86
C HIS A 206 -5.32 -1.69 6.18
N SER A 207 -6.36 -1.38 6.93
CA SER A 207 -7.73 -1.32 6.42
C SER A 207 -7.88 -0.14 5.46
N SER A 208 -8.69 -0.29 4.43
CA SER A 208 -9.04 0.78 3.48
C SER A 208 -9.57 2.06 4.15
N LYS A 209 -10.09 1.95 5.37
CA LYS A 209 -10.62 3.06 6.18
C LYS A 209 -9.59 3.72 7.10
N THR A 210 -8.37 3.21 7.20
CA THR A 210 -7.36 3.75 8.10
C THR A 210 -6.76 5.02 7.52
N TYR A 211 -6.84 6.14 8.26
CA TYR A 211 -6.13 7.36 7.88
C TYR A 211 -4.63 7.15 7.94
N HIS A 212 -3.99 7.44 6.82
CA HIS A 212 -2.54 7.32 6.70
C HIS A 212 -1.96 8.40 5.78
N SER A 213 -0.68 8.67 5.95
CA SER A 213 0.08 9.68 5.20
C SER A 213 1.55 9.29 5.14
N SER A 214 2.36 10.06 4.45
CA SER A 214 3.82 10.01 4.62
C SER A 214 4.44 11.37 4.37
N VAL A 215 5.41 11.75 5.20
CA VAL A 215 6.16 12.99 5.07
C VAL A 215 7.42 12.80 4.23
N GLU A 216 8.21 13.82 4.09
CA GLU A 216 9.46 13.84 3.36
C GLU A 216 10.47 12.76 3.81
N ASN A 217 11.37 12.39 2.92
CA ASN A 217 12.49 11.50 3.21
C ASN A 217 13.78 12.32 3.38
N ASN A 218 14.33 12.33 4.59
CA ASN A 218 15.54 13.05 4.99
C ASN A 218 16.66 12.09 5.44
N SER A 219 16.61 10.81 5.03
CA SER A 219 17.53 9.79 5.51
C SER A 219 18.88 9.72 4.79
N GLY A 220 19.05 10.45 3.69
CA GLY A 220 20.20 10.34 2.79
C GLY A 220 20.16 9.14 1.84
N SER A 221 19.12 8.28 1.91
CA SER A 221 18.91 7.12 1.05
C SER A 221 17.46 7.08 0.56
N ASP A 222 17.22 6.55 -0.61
CA ASP A 222 15.87 6.45 -1.14
C ASP A 222 15.05 5.39 -0.39
N ARG A 223 13.75 5.63 -0.21
CA ARG A 223 12.80 4.67 0.34
C ARG A 223 11.95 4.10 -0.78
N VAL A 224 12.00 2.79 -0.94
CA VAL A 224 11.27 2.08 -1.99
C VAL A 224 10.31 1.07 -1.38
N GLY A 225 9.11 1.00 -1.91
CA GLY A 225 8.10 0.03 -1.50
C GLY A 225 7.14 -0.34 -2.62
N MET A 226 6.54 -1.51 -2.44
CA MET A 226 5.47 -2.00 -3.31
C MET A 226 4.16 -2.01 -2.52
N VAL A 227 3.16 -1.33 -3.04
CA VAL A 227 1.80 -1.28 -2.51
C VAL A 227 0.97 -2.35 -3.21
N VAL A 228 0.24 -3.14 -2.46
CA VAL A 228 -0.64 -4.18 -2.98
C VAL A 228 -2.02 -3.99 -2.35
N HIS A 229 -2.99 -3.59 -3.16
CA HIS A 229 -4.38 -3.51 -2.76
C HIS A 229 -5.05 -4.85 -3.01
N PHE A 230 -5.68 -5.38 -1.98
CA PHE A 230 -6.26 -6.72 -2.05
C PHE A 230 -7.66 -6.80 -1.43
N ALA A 231 -8.44 -7.72 -1.95
CA ALA A 231 -9.76 -8.08 -1.48
C ALA A 231 -9.72 -9.46 -0.80
N THR A 232 -10.45 -9.61 0.29
CA THR A 232 -10.67 -10.87 0.98
C THR A 232 -11.98 -11.51 0.55
N ASP A 233 -12.30 -12.69 1.05
CA ASP A 233 -13.63 -13.33 0.88
C ASP A 233 -14.79 -12.53 1.54
N MET A 234 -14.47 -11.52 2.35
CA MET A 234 -15.45 -10.61 2.96
C MET A 234 -15.73 -9.35 2.11
N ALA A 235 -14.94 -9.11 1.05
CA ALA A 235 -15.08 -7.92 0.21
C ALA A 235 -16.34 -8.00 -0.64
N LYS A 236 -17.00 -6.85 -0.79
CA LYS A 236 -18.19 -6.72 -1.63
C LYS A 236 -17.99 -5.65 -2.68
N ARG A 237 -18.33 -6.01 -3.92
CA ARG A 237 -18.33 -5.09 -5.06
C ARG A 237 -19.54 -4.18 -4.99
N VAL A 238 -19.35 -2.91 -5.35
CA VAL A 238 -20.43 -1.94 -5.57
C VAL A 238 -20.59 -1.78 -7.07
N ASN A 239 -21.82 -2.00 -7.57
CA ASN A 239 -22.12 -1.79 -8.98
C ASN A 239 -22.12 -0.30 -9.30
N ILE A 240 -21.14 0.12 -10.09
CA ILE A 240 -21.00 1.49 -10.56
C ILE A 240 -20.95 1.52 -12.09
N SER A 241 -21.24 2.68 -12.65
CA SER A 241 -21.08 2.99 -14.09
C SER A 241 -19.98 4.04 -14.28
N GLY A 242 -19.52 4.21 -15.52
CA GLY A 242 -18.51 5.18 -15.88
C GLY A 242 -17.08 4.59 -15.83
N GLU A 243 -16.07 5.44 -15.81
CA GLU A 243 -14.66 5.03 -15.97
C GLU A 243 -14.17 4.03 -14.92
N ASN A 244 -14.69 4.11 -13.70
CA ASN A 244 -14.30 3.21 -12.63
C ASN A 244 -14.90 1.80 -12.75
N SER A 245 -15.89 1.56 -13.63
CA SER A 245 -16.45 0.22 -13.86
C SER A 245 -15.43 -0.76 -14.44
N LYS A 246 -14.42 -0.26 -15.16
CA LYS A 246 -13.31 -1.07 -15.69
C LYS A 246 -12.60 -1.91 -14.62
N TYR A 247 -12.54 -1.41 -13.38
CA TYR A 247 -11.92 -2.18 -12.28
C TYR A 247 -12.73 -3.42 -11.92
N LEU A 248 -14.07 -3.35 -12.02
CA LEU A 248 -14.94 -4.50 -11.78
C LEU A 248 -14.76 -5.57 -12.86
N ASP A 249 -14.61 -5.16 -14.13
CA ASP A 249 -14.43 -6.06 -15.26
C ASP A 249 -13.08 -6.80 -15.18
N MET A 250 -12.04 -6.12 -14.68
CA MET A 250 -10.70 -6.71 -14.50
C MET A 250 -10.62 -7.74 -13.38
N LEU A 251 -11.52 -7.70 -12.38
CA LEU A 251 -11.43 -8.56 -11.21
C LEU A 251 -11.55 -10.06 -11.52
N ASP A 252 -12.18 -10.43 -12.63
CA ASP A 252 -12.37 -11.81 -13.05
C ASP A 252 -11.22 -12.30 -13.97
N ASP A 253 -10.34 -11.39 -14.41
CA ASP A 253 -9.09 -11.73 -15.09
C ASP A 253 -7.95 -11.93 -14.09
N HIS A 254 -7.65 -13.18 -13.78
CA HIS A 254 -6.62 -13.50 -12.81
C HIS A 254 -5.18 -13.28 -13.31
N SER A 255 -4.97 -12.97 -14.58
CA SER A 255 -3.67 -12.51 -15.08
C SER A 255 -3.39 -11.05 -14.71
N ILE A 256 -4.45 -10.27 -14.48
CA ILE A 256 -4.40 -8.87 -14.03
C ILE A 256 -4.62 -8.78 -12.52
N CYS A 257 -5.61 -9.52 -12.00
CA CYS A 257 -6.04 -9.49 -10.61
C CYS A 257 -5.91 -10.90 -9.97
N PRO A 258 -4.68 -11.37 -9.70
CA PRO A 258 -4.43 -12.76 -9.29
C PRO A 258 -5.04 -13.09 -7.92
N VAL A 259 -5.60 -14.30 -7.82
CA VAL A 259 -5.92 -14.92 -6.53
C VAL A 259 -4.62 -15.54 -5.99
N ILE A 260 -4.10 -15.00 -4.90
CA ILE A 260 -2.81 -15.41 -4.33
C ILE A 260 -2.94 -16.32 -3.11
N TYR A 261 -4.16 -16.53 -2.64
CA TYR A 261 -4.49 -17.49 -1.59
C TYR A 261 -5.95 -17.91 -1.72
N ALA A 262 -6.22 -19.22 -1.59
CA ALA A 262 -7.56 -19.81 -1.45
C ALA A 262 -7.47 -21.08 -0.60
N SER A 263 -8.40 -21.28 0.38
CA SER A 263 -8.45 -22.43 1.28
C SER A 263 -9.88 -22.93 1.50
#